data_717eabfd76bd56e68dee8e6b47e7774d
#
_entry.id   717eabfd76bd56e68dee8e6b47e7774d
#
_cell.length_a   1.000
_cell.length_b   1.000
_cell.length_c   1.000
_cell.angle_alpha   90.00
_cell.angle_beta   90.00
_cell.angle_gamma   90.00
#
_symmetry.space_group_name_H-M   'P 1'
#
loop_
_entity.id
_entity.type
_entity.pdbx_description
1 polymer ?
#
loop_
_entity_poly.entity_id
_entity_poly.type
_entity_poly.pdbx_seq_one_letter_code
_entity_poly.pdbx_strand_id
1 'polypeptide(L)'
;NVYIEYDCGANRCGLESFKEIQSLIDLINTMSNIKFKGFQAYNGSIQHIEDFVQRKINVQETCNKIRSLKTRFKDYSPIITGVGTGCFDLEVKENVYDEIQVGSYAFMDAHYSSLKKDSKVNNTINFKNALFVLSNVMSTSVKKQAVVDAGLKSMSLDSGLPTVFNYDLKYINCSDEHGVIEDLDNLLKINDKVFLIPGHCDPTCNLHDWYVVKKDNIVIDLWPVSARGFSY
;
A
#
# COMPACT_ATOMS: atom_id res chain seq x y z
N ASN A 1 -5.28 -18.97 18.22
CA ASN A 1 -5.52 -17.59 18.61
C ASN A 1 -6.39 -16.90 17.54
N VAL A 2 -7.35 -16.08 17.99
CA VAL A 2 -8.22 -15.30 17.10
C VAL A 2 -8.24 -13.84 17.52
N TYR A 3 -8.43 -12.96 16.54
CA TYR A 3 -8.68 -11.56 16.71
C TYR A 3 -10.09 -11.24 16.21
N ILE A 4 -10.79 -10.36 16.90
CA ILE A 4 -12.06 -9.84 16.43
C ILE A 4 -11.78 -8.58 15.61
N GLU A 5 -12.31 -8.49 14.40
CA GLU A 5 -12.19 -7.27 13.61
C GLU A 5 -13.19 -6.24 14.14
N TYR A 6 -12.66 -5.06 14.46
CA TYR A 6 -13.40 -3.88 14.86
C TYR A 6 -13.44 -2.89 13.71
N ASP A 7 -14.62 -2.53 13.26
CA ASP A 7 -14.73 -1.46 12.25
C ASP A 7 -14.49 -0.09 12.87
N CYS A 8 -13.27 0.36 12.76
CA CYS A 8 -12.87 1.68 13.26
C CYS A 8 -13.08 2.80 12.24
N GLY A 9 -13.69 2.50 11.08
CA GLY A 9 -14.03 3.46 10.03
C GLY A 9 -13.69 3.00 8.61
N ALA A 10 -13.27 1.75 8.43
CA ALA A 10 -13.00 1.18 7.10
C ALA A 10 -14.29 0.88 6.32
N ASN A 11 -15.40 0.63 7.00
CA ASN A 11 -16.70 0.22 6.42
C ASN A 11 -16.55 -0.99 5.47
N ARG A 12 -15.73 -1.95 5.86
CA ARG A 12 -15.41 -3.14 5.06
C ARG A 12 -15.86 -4.43 5.73
N CYS A 13 -15.31 -4.71 6.89
CA CYS A 13 -15.62 -5.86 7.74
C CYS A 13 -15.51 -5.46 9.21
N GLY A 14 -15.94 -6.35 10.11
CA GLY A 14 -15.84 -6.14 11.54
C GLY A 14 -17.13 -5.70 12.19
N LEU A 15 -17.05 -5.59 13.51
CA LEU A 15 -18.18 -5.18 14.37
C LEU A 15 -17.92 -3.77 14.90
N GLU A 16 -18.96 -2.94 14.97
CA GLU A 16 -18.93 -1.64 15.65
C GLU A 16 -19.52 -1.71 17.07
N SER A 17 -20.48 -2.59 17.26
CA SER A 17 -21.24 -2.71 18.51
C SER A 17 -20.45 -3.41 19.61
N PHE A 18 -20.15 -2.70 20.69
CA PHE A 18 -19.49 -3.30 21.86
C PHE A 18 -20.30 -4.44 22.49
N LYS A 19 -21.63 -4.45 22.33
CA LYS A 19 -22.49 -5.55 22.79
C LYS A 19 -22.25 -6.81 21.96
N GLU A 20 -22.18 -6.68 20.64
CA GLU A 20 -21.93 -7.80 19.75
C GLU A 20 -20.50 -8.35 19.92
N ILE A 21 -19.53 -7.45 20.09
CA ILE A 21 -18.15 -7.81 20.42
C ILE A 21 -18.10 -8.62 21.71
N GLN A 22 -18.79 -8.17 22.77
CA GLN A 22 -18.85 -8.91 24.03
C GLN A 22 -19.47 -10.30 23.84
N SER A 23 -20.58 -10.38 23.12
CA SER A 23 -21.24 -11.68 22.85
C SER A 23 -20.31 -12.63 22.08
N LEU A 24 -19.50 -12.12 21.16
CA LEU A 24 -18.54 -12.92 20.41
C LEU A 24 -17.36 -13.37 21.29
N ILE A 25 -16.86 -12.51 22.19
CA ILE A 25 -15.83 -12.89 23.17
C ILE A 25 -16.38 -13.98 24.10
N ASP A 26 -17.61 -13.84 24.59
CA ASP A 26 -18.24 -14.82 25.47
C ASP A 26 -18.37 -16.18 24.75
N LEU A 27 -18.79 -16.16 23.48
CA LEU A 27 -18.84 -17.37 22.65
C LEU A 27 -17.45 -18.01 22.48
N ILE A 28 -16.42 -17.22 22.13
CA ILE A 28 -15.04 -17.71 22.01
C ILE A 28 -14.58 -18.39 23.31
N ASN A 29 -14.92 -17.80 24.46
CA ASN A 29 -14.53 -18.35 25.77
C ASN A 29 -15.21 -19.69 26.10
N THR A 30 -16.30 -20.06 25.41
CA THR A 30 -16.90 -21.42 25.54
C THR A 30 -16.15 -22.49 24.75
N MET A 31 -15.25 -22.10 23.83
CA MET A 31 -14.56 -22.99 22.90
C MET A 31 -13.17 -23.35 23.43
N SER A 32 -12.84 -24.65 23.47
CA SER A 32 -11.54 -25.12 23.96
C SER A 32 -10.38 -24.91 23.00
N ASN A 33 -10.70 -24.81 21.69
CA ASN A 33 -9.67 -24.86 20.62
C ASN A 33 -9.24 -23.48 20.13
N ILE A 34 -9.90 -22.41 20.54
CA ILE A 34 -9.58 -21.03 20.15
C ILE A 34 -9.46 -20.14 21.36
N LYS A 35 -8.68 -19.09 21.24
CA LYS A 35 -8.46 -18.11 22.31
C LYS A 35 -8.53 -16.71 21.74
N PHE A 36 -9.35 -15.86 22.33
CA PHE A 36 -9.36 -14.42 22.03
C PHE A 36 -8.01 -13.81 22.44
N LYS A 37 -7.41 -13.04 21.52
CA LYS A 37 -6.13 -12.37 21.73
C LYS A 37 -6.20 -10.86 21.59
N GLY A 38 -7.16 -10.36 20.86
CA GLY A 38 -7.25 -8.93 20.65
C GLY A 38 -8.11 -8.55 19.46
N PHE A 39 -7.85 -7.36 18.95
CA PHE A 39 -8.64 -6.75 17.90
C PHE A 39 -7.79 -6.43 16.67
N GLN A 40 -8.33 -6.77 15.51
CA GLN A 40 -7.94 -6.24 14.23
C GLN A 40 -8.66 -4.91 14.03
N ALA A 41 -7.94 -3.80 13.99
CA ALA A 41 -8.49 -2.45 13.88
C ALA A 41 -7.75 -1.64 12.78
N TYR A 42 -7.82 -2.16 11.54
CA TYR A 42 -7.20 -1.54 10.38
C TYR A 42 -8.20 -0.63 9.66
N ASN A 43 -7.83 0.63 9.44
CA ASN A 43 -8.60 1.56 8.63
C ASN A 43 -7.91 1.82 7.29
N GLY A 44 -8.33 1.09 6.25
CA GLY A 44 -7.79 1.23 4.89
C GLY A 44 -8.22 2.55 4.22
N SER A 45 -9.37 3.10 4.59
CA SER A 45 -9.93 4.28 3.92
C SER A 45 -9.12 5.55 4.12
N ILE A 46 -8.32 5.61 5.20
CA ILE A 46 -7.49 6.80 5.51
C ILE A 46 -6.08 6.73 4.92
N GLN A 47 -5.64 5.56 4.45
CA GLN A 47 -4.26 5.33 4.04
C GLN A 47 -3.83 6.13 2.79
N HIS A 48 -4.80 6.55 1.99
CA HIS A 48 -4.59 7.19 0.69
C HIS A 48 -5.10 8.63 0.62
N ILE A 49 -5.41 9.24 1.76
CA ILE A 49 -5.81 10.65 1.81
C ILE A 49 -4.58 11.51 1.55
N GLU A 50 -4.51 12.16 0.39
CA GLU A 50 -3.35 12.96 -0.02
C GLU A 50 -3.11 14.16 0.90
N ASP A 51 -4.17 14.89 1.27
CA ASP A 51 -4.03 16.05 2.14
C ASP A 51 -3.61 15.63 3.55
N PHE A 52 -2.47 16.15 3.99
CA PHE A 52 -1.88 15.79 5.29
C PHE A 52 -2.78 16.16 6.47
N VAL A 53 -3.42 17.33 6.43
CA VAL A 53 -4.24 17.82 7.56
C VAL A 53 -5.49 16.96 7.70
N GLN A 54 -6.16 16.68 6.58
CA GLN A 54 -7.32 15.80 6.56
C GLN A 54 -6.97 14.38 6.99
N ARG A 55 -5.87 13.83 6.50
CA ARG A 55 -5.38 12.50 6.90
C ARG A 55 -5.12 12.44 8.41
N LYS A 56 -4.48 13.46 8.98
CA LYS A 56 -4.24 13.54 10.42
C LYS A 56 -5.53 13.57 11.24
N ILE A 57 -6.55 14.34 10.81
CA ILE A 57 -7.86 14.39 11.49
C ILE A 57 -8.48 12.99 11.48
N ASN A 58 -8.54 12.32 10.34
CA ASN A 58 -9.12 10.98 10.24
C ASN A 58 -8.35 9.93 11.07
N VAL A 59 -7.02 10.05 11.14
CA VAL A 59 -6.21 9.21 12.05
C VAL A 59 -6.62 9.42 13.51
N GLN A 60 -6.77 10.67 13.95
CA GLN A 60 -7.20 10.98 15.32
C GLN A 60 -8.57 10.42 15.64
N GLU A 61 -9.54 10.54 14.73
CA GLU A 61 -10.90 9.98 14.88
C GLU A 61 -10.84 8.45 14.99
N THR A 62 -10.09 7.78 14.12
CA THR A 62 -9.87 6.34 14.16
C THR A 62 -9.26 5.92 15.50
N CYS A 63 -8.20 6.58 15.92
CA CYS A 63 -7.52 6.27 17.19
C CYS A 63 -8.39 6.54 18.41
N ASN A 64 -9.30 7.51 18.38
CA ASN A 64 -10.27 7.74 19.45
C ASN A 64 -11.28 6.59 19.59
N LYS A 65 -11.77 6.05 18.48
CA LYS A 65 -12.61 4.83 18.48
C LYS A 65 -11.87 3.66 19.10
N ILE A 66 -10.60 3.46 18.74
CA ILE A 66 -9.75 2.39 19.28
C ILE A 66 -9.46 2.58 20.77
N ARG A 67 -9.24 3.79 21.26
CA ARG A 67 -9.12 4.08 22.70
C ARG A 67 -10.36 3.69 23.47
N SER A 68 -11.55 3.97 22.91
CA SER A 68 -12.81 3.58 23.50
C SER A 68 -12.97 2.06 23.55
N LEU A 69 -12.61 1.36 22.48
CA LEU A 69 -12.56 -0.11 22.43
C LEU A 69 -11.61 -0.67 23.49
N LYS A 70 -10.37 -0.17 23.54
CA LYS A 70 -9.32 -0.61 24.50
C LYS A 70 -9.77 -0.40 25.94
N THR A 71 -10.41 0.73 26.23
CA THR A 71 -10.95 1.04 27.55
C THR A 71 -12.10 0.10 27.93
N ARG A 72 -13.02 -0.17 27.00
CA ARG A 72 -14.18 -1.04 27.24
C ARG A 72 -13.78 -2.49 27.53
N PHE A 73 -12.74 -2.98 26.88
CA PHE A 73 -12.31 -4.38 26.96
C PHE A 73 -10.95 -4.56 27.68
N LYS A 74 -10.55 -3.60 28.50
CA LYS A 74 -9.25 -3.58 29.20
C LYS A 74 -8.95 -4.85 30.03
N ASP A 75 -10.00 -5.45 30.61
CA ASP A 75 -9.86 -6.62 31.49
C ASP A 75 -9.40 -7.87 30.74
N TYR A 76 -9.54 -7.90 29.41
CA TYR A 76 -9.02 -8.95 28.54
C TYR A 76 -7.56 -8.71 28.11
N SER A 77 -6.99 -7.53 28.41
CA SER A 77 -5.66 -7.10 27.95
C SER A 77 -5.46 -7.35 26.45
N PRO A 78 -6.36 -6.84 25.58
CA PRO A 78 -6.33 -7.19 24.17
C PRO A 78 -5.14 -6.56 23.47
N ILE A 79 -4.51 -7.32 22.56
CA ILE A 79 -3.56 -6.78 21.58
C ILE A 79 -4.37 -6.05 20.50
N ILE A 80 -3.98 -4.85 20.15
CA ILE A 80 -4.56 -4.08 19.05
C ILE A 80 -3.60 -4.08 17.88
N THR A 81 -4.03 -4.62 16.77
CA THR A 81 -3.23 -4.67 15.53
C THR A 81 -3.92 -3.91 14.41
N GLY A 82 -3.16 -3.17 13.62
CA GLY A 82 -3.67 -2.31 12.55
C GLY A 82 -2.56 -1.51 11.90
N VAL A 83 -2.85 -0.29 11.48
CA VAL A 83 -1.90 0.65 10.84
C VAL A 83 -1.51 0.23 9.41
N GLY A 84 -1.49 1.18 8.49
CA GLY A 84 -1.03 0.97 7.12
C GLY A 84 0.13 1.90 6.76
N THR A 85 0.72 1.67 5.60
CA THR A 85 1.89 2.41 5.11
C THR A 85 1.65 3.91 4.97
N GLY A 86 0.42 4.32 4.61
CA GLY A 86 0.12 5.75 4.37
C GLY A 86 -0.01 6.60 5.64
N CYS A 87 -0.29 5.98 6.78
CA CYS A 87 -0.57 6.68 8.04
C CYS A 87 0.33 6.26 9.20
N PHE A 88 1.26 5.32 9.01
CA PHE A 88 2.02 4.72 10.12
C PHE A 88 2.71 5.77 11.01
N ASP A 89 3.25 6.83 10.43
CA ASP A 89 3.95 7.90 11.15
C ASP A 89 3.04 8.77 12.02
N LEU A 90 1.75 8.80 11.70
CA LEU A 90 0.70 9.45 12.49
C LEU A 90 0.11 8.48 13.52
N GLU A 91 -0.28 7.28 13.08
CA GLU A 91 -0.97 6.29 13.92
C GLU A 91 -0.08 5.79 15.07
N VAL A 92 1.22 5.56 14.82
CA VAL A 92 2.17 5.14 15.86
C VAL A 92 2.32 6.19 16.98
N LYS A 93 2.27 7.48 16.65
CA LYS A 93 2.34 8.58 17.63
C LYS A 93 1.14 8.61 18.57
N GLU A 94 0.02 8.09 18.15
CA GLU A 94 -1.21 8.02 18.96
C GLU A 94 -1.15 6.96 20.07
N ASN A 95 -0.20 6.03 19.99
CA ASN A 95 0.08 5.01 21.02
C ASN A 95 -1.13 4.16 21.42
N VAL A 96 -1.92 3.76 20.43
CA VAL A 96 -3.12 2.91 20.64
C VAL A 96 -2.94 1.49 20.13
N TYR A 97 -2.00 1.30 19.21
CA TYR A 97 -1.69 0.00 18.60
C TYR A 97 -0.53 -0.69 19.32
N ASP A 98 -0.62 -1.99 19.43
CA ASP A 98 0.43 -2.85 19.98
C ASP A 98 1.24 -3.52 18.85
N GLU A 99 0.63 -3.71 17.67
CA GLU A 99 1.24 -4.24 16.45
C GLU A 99 0.86 -3.39 15.24
N ILE A 100 1.77 -3.28 14.27
CA ILE A 100 1.54 -2.55 13.02
C ILE A 100 1.58 -3.47 11.81
N GLN A 101 0.69 -3.25 10.82
CA GLN A 101 0.48 -4.10 9.66
C GLN A 101 0.97 -3.45 8.37
N VAL A 102 1.99 -2.60 8.45
CA VAL A 102 2.58 -1.95 7.28
C VAL A 102 3.20 -2.99 6.34
N GLY A 103 2.83 -2.98 5.07
CA GLY A 103 3.30 -3.94 4.05
C GLY A 103 3.95 -3.25 2.87
N SER A 104 3.24 -2.35 2.21
CA SER A 104 3.67 -1.69 0.97
C SER A 104 4.97 -0.87 1.12
N TYR A 105 5.36 -0.47 2.34
CA TYR A 105 6.61 0.25 2.61
C TYR A 105 7.86 -0.49 2.12
N ALA A 106 7.80 -1.82 2.02
CA ALA A 106 8.93 -2.64 1.58
C ALA A 106 9.28 -2.41 0.11
N PHE A 107 8.27 -2.10 -0.70
CA PHE A 107 8.41 -1.82 -2.12
C PHE A 107 8.20 -0.34 -2.46
N MET A 108 7.27 0.30 -1.78
CA MET A 108 6.66 1.58 -2.14
C MET A 108 6.10 1.56 -3.57
N ASP A 109 5.27 2.54 -3.87
CA ASP A 109 4.70 2.76 -5.19
C ASP A 109 4.46 4.25 -5.44
N ALA A 110 3.92 4.60 -6.62
CA ALA A 110 3.68 5.97 -6.99
C ALA A 110 2.59 6.61 -6.11
N HIS A 111 1.55 5.85 -5.72
CA HIS A 111 0.47 6.36 -4.90
C HIS A 111 0.94 6.74 -3.49
N TYR A 112 1.60 5.83 -2.76
CA TYR A 112 2.14 6.15 -1.44
C TYR A 112 3.24 7.22 -1.48
N SER A 113 4.02 7.27 -2.58
CA SER A 113 5.06 8.29 -2.77
C SER A 113 4.47 9.69 -2.98
N SER A 114 3.23 9.80 -3.47
CA SER A 114 2.55 11.08 -3.71
C SER A 114 1.94 11.72 -2.45
N LEU A 115 1.81 10.97 -1.35
CA LEU A 115 1.18 11.45 -0.13
C LEU A 115 1.92 12.65 0.46
N LYS A 116 1.21 13.75 0.63
CA LYS A 116 1.76 14.97 1.24
C LYS A 116 2.16 14.73 2.69
N LYS A 117 3.28 15.29 3.08
CA LYS A 117 3.85 15.19 4.43
C LYS A 117 3.71 16.51 5.17
N ASP A 118 3.91 16.46 6.48
CA ASP A 118 3.95 17.68 7.28
C ASP A 118 5.14 18.55 6.86
N SER A 119 4.87 19.70 6.27
CA SER A 119 5.90 20.66 5.85
C SER A 119 6.73 21.24 7.01
N LYS A 120 6.27 21.05 8.24
CA LYS A 120 6.93 21.55 9.46
C LYS A 120 7.88 20.53 10.09
N VAL A 121 7.89 19.29 9.62
CA VAL A 121 8.71 18.20 10.17
C VAL A 121 9.83 17.85 9.23
N ASN A 122 11.06 18.22 9.58
CA ASN A 122 12.25 17.97 8.76
C ASN A 122 12.69 16.48 8.69
N ASN A 123 12.17 15.61 9.55
CA ASN A 123 12.56 14.20 9.67
C ASN A 123 11.36 13.27 9.46
N THR A 124 10.66 13.39 8.32
CA THR A 124 9.71 12.36 7.91
C THR A 124 10.46 11.14 7.38
N ILE A 125 10.08 9.95 7.83
CA ILE A 125 10.62 8.70 7.28
C ILE A 125 10.20 8.62 5.82
N ASN A 126 11.19 8.57 4.94
CA ASN A 126 11.00 8.42 3.50
C ASN A 126 11.47 7.01 3.10
N PHE A 127 10.53 6.13 2.82
CA PHE A 127 10.86 4.88 2.17
C PHE A 127 11.19 5.13 0.70
N LYS A 128 12.18 4.39 0.19
CA LYS A 128 12.57 4.44 -1.22
C LYS A 128 11.77 3.42 -2.01
N ASN A 129 11.48 3.72 -3.27
CA ASN A 129 10.93 2.74 -4.18
C ASN A 129 11.95 1.62 -4.43
N ALA A 130 11.51 0.38 -4.30
CA ALA A 130 12.33 -0.82 -4.51
C ALA A 130 11.74 -1.76 -5.56
N LEU A 131 10.48 -1.52 -5.98
CA LEU A 131 9.81 -2.25 -7.05
C LEU A 131 9.69 -1.38 -8.30
N PHE A 132 10.12 -1.95 -9.43
CA PHE A 132 10.06 -1.30 -10.73
C PHE A 132 9.58 -2.30 -11.79
N VAL A 133 8.81 -1.82 -12.74
CA VAL A 133 8.56 -2.54 -14.00
C VAL A 133 9.59 -2.02 -15.01
N LEU A 134 10.48 -2.92 -15.44
CA LEU A 134 11.45 -2.62 -16.51
C LEU A 134 10.74 -2.72 -17.86
N SER A 135 10.81 -1.67 -18.64
CA SER A 135 10.19 -1.57 -19.95
C SER A 135 11.17 -1.08 -21.00
N ASN A 136 10.89 -1.40 -22.27
CA ASN A 136 11.66 -0.90 -23.39
C ASN A 136 10.83 0.07 -24.23
N VAL A 137 11.47 1.09 -24.77
CA VAL A 137 10.86 1.97 -25.77
C VAL A 137 10.74 1.22 -27.10
N MET A 138 9.49 1.00 -27.53
CA MET A 138 9.17 0.30 -28.78
C MET A 138 9.04 1.24 -29.97
N SER A 139 8.58 2.46 -29.75
CA SER A 139 8.31 3.43 -30.81
C SER A 139 8.44 4.87 -30.32
N THR A 140 8.97 5.72 -31.20
CA THR A 140 9.00 7.17 -31.07
C THR A 140 8.48 7.86 -32.33
N SER A 141 7.63 7.15 -33.11
CA SER A 141 7.10 7.63 -34.39
C SER A 141 6.09 8.78 -34.26
N VAL A 142 5.42 8.87 -33.10
CA VAL A 142 4.51 9.97 -32.81
C VAL A 142 5.30 11.07 -32.12
N LYS A 143 5.20 12.30 -32.66
CA LYS A 143 5.92 13.45 -32.08
C LYS A 143 5.53 13.67 -30.63
N LYS A 144 6.51 13.96 -29.78
CA LYS A 144 6.37 14.25 -28.35
C LYS A 144 5.84 13.10 -27.52
N GLN A 145 5.96 11.86 -28.02
CA GLN A 145 5.55 10.66 -27.33
C GLN A 145 6.53 9.52 -27.58
N ALA A 146 6.71 8.70 -26.56
CA ALA A 146 7.36 7.41 -26.66
C ALA A 146 6.37 6.31 -26.23
N VAL A 147 6.38 5.18 -26.92
CA VAL A 147 5.59 4.02 -26.57
C VAL A 147 6.50 2.95 -25.97
N VAL A 148 6.10 2.41 -24.83
CA VAL A 148 6.83 1.36 -24.10
C VAL A 148 6.02 0.06 -24.05
N ASP A 149 6.70 -1.08 -23.85
CA ASP A 149 6.10 -2.43 -23.82
C ASP A 149 5.50 -2.81 -22.46
N ALA A 150 5.10 -1.83 -21.67
CA ALA A 150 4.45 -2.05 -20.38
C ALA A 150 3.09 -1.33 -20.33
N GLY A 151 2.02 -2.11 -20.35
CA GLY A 151 0.64 -1.68 -20.22
C GLY A 151 -0.09 -2.41 -19.09
N LEU A 152 -1.40 -2.58 -19.20
CA LEU A 152 -2.28 -3.18 -18.18
C LEU A 152 -1.87 -4.60 -17.76
N LYS A 153 -1.28 -5.39 -18.68
CA LYS A 153 -0.81 -6.74 -18.38
C LYS A 153 0.49 -6.77 -17.55
N SER A 154 1.20 -5.65 -17.45
CA SER A 154 2.48 -5.56 -16.73
C SER A 154 2.34 -4.88 -15.37
N MET A 155 1.30 -4.08 -15.15
CA MET A 155 1.08 -3.37 -13.90
C MET A 155 -0.38 -2.99 -13.69
N SER A 156 -0.78 -2.91 -12.43
CA SER A 156 -2.11 -2.45 -12.04
C SER A 156 -2.19 -0.92 -12.07
N LEU A 157 -3.33 -0.41 -12.52
CA LEU A 157 -3.63 1.03 -12.57
C LEU A 157 -4.81 1.41 -11.66
N ASP A 158 -5.22 0.52 -10.77
CA ASP A 158 -6.32 0.73 -9.82
C ASP A 158 -6.12 1.97 -8.93
N SER A 159 -4.87 2.30 -8.62
CA SER A 159 -4.49 3.44 -7.79
C SER A 159 -3.76 4.55 -8.57
N GLY A 160 -3.89 4.56 -9.88
CA GLY A 160 -3.31 5.58 -10.75
C GLY A 160 -2.21 5.08 -11.68
N LEU A 161 -1.73 5.99 -12.52
CA LEU A 161 -0.69 5.72 -13.51
C LEU A 161 0.67 5.56 -12.84
N PRO A 162 1.60 4.80 -13.46
CA PRO A 162 2.97 4.69 -12.97
C PRO A 162 3.75 6.00 -13.12
N THR A 163 4.81 6.14 -12.35
CA THR A 163 5.78 7.23 -12.49
C THR A 163 7.01 6.73 -13.24
N VAL A 164 7.52 7.54 -14.16
CA VAL A 164 8.77 7.25 -14.87
C VAL A 164 9.94 7.55 -13.93
N PHE A 165 10.74 6.53 -13.62
CA PHE A 165 11.87 6.68 -12.71
C PHE A 165 13.08 7.31 -13.40
N ASN A 166 13.75 8.24 -12.72
CA ASN A 166 14.93 8.98 -13.21
C ASN A 166 14.72 9.91 -14.43
N TYR A 167 13.46 10.14 -14.83
CA TYR A 167 13.12 11.10 -15.87
C TYR A 167 11.99 12.00 -15.38
N ASP A 168 12.03 13.26 -15.76
CA ASP A 168 10.87 14.17 -15.58
C ASP A 168 9.91 14.03 -16.77
N LEU A 169 9.43 12.81 -16.95
CA LEU A 169 8.50 12.42 -18.00
C LEU A 169 7.23 11.85 -17.38
N LYS A 170 6.11 11.97 -18.10
CA LYS A 170 4.82 11.48 -17.64
C LYS A 170 4.37 10.27 -18.46
N TYR A 171 4.07 9.19 -17.77
CA TYR A 171 3.28 8.12 -18.35
C TYR A 171 1.82 8.57 -18.38
N ILE A 172 1.24 8.73 -19.56
CA ILE A 172 -0.04 9.42 -19.73
C ILE A 172 -1.21 8.52 -20.12
N ASN A 173 -0.95 7.36 -20.67
CA ASN A 173 -1.99 6.42 -21.11
C ASN A 173 -1.42 5.03 -21.32
N CYS A 174 -2.30 4.01 -21.38
CA CYS A 174 -1.90 2.66 -21.78
C CYS A 174 -3.05 1.90 -22.44
N SER A 175 -2.66 0.84 -23.12
CA SER A 175 -3.50 -0.29 -23.54
C SER A 175 -3.02 -1.57 -22.86
N ASP A 176 -3.44 -2.73 -23.33
CA ASP A 176 -3.13 -4.02 -22.72
C ASP A 176 -1.62 -4.26 -22.54
N GLU A 177 -0.85 -3.99 -23.60
CA GLU A 177 0.60 -4.27 -23.66
C GLU A 177 1.47 -3.05 -23.92
N HIS A 178 0.87 -1.88 -24.12
CA HIS A 178 1.60 -0.67 -24.48
C HIS A 178 1.32 0.45 -23.49
N GLY A 179 2.37 1.16 -23.11
CA GLY A 179 2.29 2.42 -22.37
C GLY A 179 2.71 3.60 -23.22
N VAL A 180 2.11 4.76 -22.97
CA VAL A 180 2.44 6.01 -23.65
C VAL A 180 3.08 6.97 -22.65
N ILE A 181 4.28 7.40 -22.98
CA ILE A 181 5.02 8.42 -22.21
C ILE A 181 5.01 9.72 -23.00
N GLU A 182 4.63 10.82 -22.37
CA GLU A 182 4.79 12.15 -22.91
C GLU A 182 6.28 12.51 -22.89
N ASP A 183 6.85 12.79 -24.06
CA ASP A 183 8.28 13.08 -24.27
C ASP A 183 8.42 14.34 -25.16
N LEU A 184 8.16 15.50 -24.58
CA LEU A 184 8.12 16.78 -25.29
C LEU A 184 9.46 17.14 -25.94
N ASP A 185 10.56 16.70 -25.35
CA ASP A 185 11.91 17.05 -25.74
C ASP A 185 12.60 15.94 -26.56
N ASN A 186 11.87 14.83 -26.85
CA ASN A 186 12.36 13.66 -27.57
C ASN A 186 13.64 13.06 -26.92
N LEU A 187 13.60 12.90 -25.62
CA LEU A 187 14.71 12.37 -24.82
C LEU A 187 14.90 10.87 -25.02
N LEU A 188 13.79 10.15 -25.23
CA LEU A 188 13.75 8.70 -25.34
C LEU A 188 13.98 8.25 -26.80
N LYS A 189 14.72 7.15 -26.95
CA LYS A 189 15.01 6.50 -28.24
C LYS A 189 14.53 5.06 -28.21
N ILE A 190 14.29 4.49 -29.39
CA ILE A 190 13.94 3.06 -29.54
C ILE A 190 15.00 2.20 -28.83
N ASN A 191 14.57 1.20 -28.09
CA ASN A 191 15.37 0.30 -27.26
C ASN A 191 15.91 0.91 -25.96
N ASP A 192 15.65 2.18 -25.65
CA ASP A 192 15.95 2.70 -24.32
C ASP A 192 15.17 1.95 -23.25
N LYS A 193 15.84 1.72 -22.12
CA LYS A 193 15.25 1.08 -20.96
C LYS A 193 14.66 2.10 -20.02
N VAL A 194 13.39 1.91 -19.69
CA VAL A 194 12.64 2.77 -18.79
C VAL A 194 12.22 1.95 -17.57
N PHE A 195 12.48 2.47 -16.40
CA PHE A 195 11.97 1.92 -15.14
C PHE A 195 10.72 2.66 -14.74
N LEU A 196 9.64 1.92 -14.52
CA LEU A 196 8.36 2.46 -14.11
C LEU A 196 8.10 2.08 -12.66
N ILE A 197 7.79 3.07 -11.83
CA ILE A 197 7.26 2.83 -10.48
C ILE A 197 5.76 2.61 -10.63
N PRO A 198 5.22 1.43 -10.33
CA PRO A 198 3.79 1.16 -10.51
C PRO A 198 2.92 2.07 -9.64
N GLY A 199 1.71 2.35 -10.09
CA GLY A 199 0.72 3.09 -9.31
C GLY A 199 0.40 2.41 -7.98
N HIS A 200 0.32 1.07 -7.99
CA HIS A 200 0.06 0.24 -6.82
C HIS A 200 0.94 -1.03 -6.85
N CYS A 201 1.77 -1.20 -5.84
CA CYS A 201 2.73 -2.30 -5.82
C CYS A 201 2.08 -3.68 -5.66
N ASP A 202 1.08 -3.83 -4.79
CA ASP A 202 0.49 -5.10 -4.41
C ASP A 202 -0.15 -5.85 -5.59
N PRO A 203 -1.20 -5.33 -6.28
CA PRO A 203 -1.77 -6.03 -7.42
C PRO A 203 -0.79 -6.13 -8.61
N THR A 204 0.18 -5.23 -8.73
CA THR A 204 1.23 -5.35 -9.74
C THR A 204 2.09 -6.59 -9.51
N CYS A 205 2.50 -6.86 -8.27
CA CYS A 205 3.24 -8.09 -7.95
C CYS A 205 2.49 -9.35 -8.35
N ASN A 206 1.16 -9.37 -8.18
CA ASN A 206 0.33 -10.52 -8.53
C ASN A 206 0.24 -10.80 -10.05
N LEU A 207 0.70 -9.89 -10.91
CA LEU A 207 0.78 -10.08 -12.36
C LEU A 207 2.05 -10.81 -12.81
N HIS A 208 3.04 -10.98 -11.94
CA HIS A 208 4.35 -11.53 -12.27
C HIS A 208 4.67 -12.79 -11.49
N ASP A 209 5.40 -13.72 -12.12
CA ASP A 209 5.84 -14.96 -11.47
C ASP A 209 7.11 -14.78 -10.63
N TRP A 210 7.95 -13.81 -11.00
CA TRP A 210 9.28 -13.63 -10.45
C TRP A 210 9.63 -12.17 -10.20
N TYR A 211 10.38 -11.91 -9.14
CA TYR A 211 11.16 -10.69 -8.97
C TYR A 211 12.58 -10.90 -9.50
N VAL A 212 13.04 -10.04 -10.39
CA VAL A 212 14.43 -9.96 -10.78
C VAL A 212 15.15 -9.06 -9.78
N VAL A 213 15.94 -9.66 -8.89
CA VAL A 213 16.66 -8.91 -7.85
C VAL A 213 17.93 -8.34 -8.40
N LYS A 214 18.07 -7.02 -8.35
CA LYS A 214 19.28 -6.32 -8.82
C LYS A 214 19.93 -5.52 -7.69
N LYS A 215 21.26 -5.48 -7.72
CA LYS A 215 22.07 -4.55 -6.95
C LYS A 215 22.93 -3.78 -7.93
N ASP A 216 22.86 -2.46 -7.86
CA ASP A 216 23.43 -1.57 -8.87
C ASP A 216 22.88 -1.94 -10.26
N ASN A 217 23.73 -2.34 -11.19
CA ASN A 217 23.32 -2.77 -12.53
C ASN A 217 23.49 -4.29 -12.78
N ILE A 218 23.65 -5.07 -11.71
CA ILE A 218 23.88 -6.52 -11.80
C ILE A 218 22.65 -7.24 -11.23
N VAL A 219 22.14 -8.22 -11.98
CA VAL A 219 21.16 -9.17 -11.47
C VAL A 219 21.88 -10.13 -10.53
N ILE A 220 21.40 -10.21 -9.29
CA ILE A 220 22.03 -11.01 -8.25
C ILE A 220 21.18 -12.22 -7.84
N ASP A 221 19.86 -12.20 -8.12
CA ASP A 221 18.97 -13.29 -7.77
C ASP A 221 17.65 -13.24 -8.54
N LEU A 222 16.85 -14.32 -8.43
CA LEU A 222 15.47 -14.42 -8.90
C LEU A 222 14.63 -14.98 -7.77
N TRP A 223 13.64 -14.21 -7.32
CA TRP A 223 12.73 -14.64 -6.25
C TRP A 223 11.34 -14.93 -6.81
N PRO A 224 10.73 -16.08 -6.53
CA PRO A 224 9.36 -16.35 -6.94
C PRO A 224 8.38 -15.46 -6.18
N VAL A 225 7.32 -15.02 -6.86
CA VAL A 225 6.15 -14.41 -6.22
C VAL A 225 5.27 -15.54 -5.70
N SER A 226 5.66 -16.12 -4.56
CA SER A 226 5.13 -17.40 -4.06
C SER A 226 3.65 -17.36 -3.67
N ALA A 227 3.09 -16.19 -3.36
CA ALA A 227 1.67 -16.02 -3.05
C ALA A 227 0.80 -15.68 -4.27
N ARG A 228 1.40 -15.55 -5.46
CA ARG A 228 0.67 -15.22 -6.68
C ARG A 228 -0.38 -16.29 -7.00
N GLY A 229 -1.60 -15.84 -7.32
CA GLY A 229 -2.69 -16.72 -7.72
C GLY A 229 -3.38 -17.51 -6.61
N PHE A 230 -3.03 -17.25 -5.33
CA PHE A 230 -3.64 -17.90 -4.16
C PHE A 230 -4.75 -17.07 -3.49
N SER A 231 -5.37 -16.18 -4.23
CA SER A 231 -6.53 -15.39 -3.77
C SER A 231 -7.85 -16.13 -4.09
N TYR A 232 -8.15 -17.20 -3.30
CA TYR A 232 -9.38 -18.00 -3.40
C TYR A 232 -9.84 -18.52 -2.04
#